data_155eaa4e5a93a7c151a7a884dff031b7
#
_entry.id   155eaa4e5a93a7c151a7a884dff031b7
#
_cell.length_a   1.000
_cell.length_b   1.000
_cell.length_c   1.000
_cell.angle_alpha   90.00
_cell.angle_beta   90.00
_cell.angle_gamma   90.00
#
_symmetry.space_group_name_H-M   'P 1'
#
loop_
_entity.id
_entity.type
_entity.pdbx_description
1 polymer ?
#
loop_
_entity_poly.entity_id
_entity_poly.type
_entity_poly.pdbx_seq_one_letter_code
_entity_poly.pdbx_strand_id
1 'polypeptide(L)'
;YWLLNGDELEELFLESGDFNNYNQASLLQKVITENKKKYNSELENISFDTPVKFILNEVITCLSNLSRETKDYKKTNEIAIKEAHQCFNDESAKINHYFTKIYTFEEPKSQNYSKGTYADGSIDKFISRIKSKVNDKRLNFLLGEITEDVTFEDTLKHLIAYEETKHSNITIIDLSGVPFDVLSITVSLISRIIFEYGYFYKRLRCSKNGEERINNDVPILLVYEEAHKYVPNSDLAKYRSSKHSIERIAKEGRKYGVSLLLASQRPSEISETIFSQCNNFLAMRLTNPNDQNYVKRLLPDTLGNLIDKMPTLKAGECILIGESVILPSIVQIDRCSPEPSSNDIPYWKLWKEEWKDLKIDEIKKEWYK
;
A
#
# COMPACT_ATOMS: atom_id res chain seq x y z
N TYR A 1 -8.80 -4.26 -3.05
CA TYR A 1 -8.26 -5.10 -1.96
C TYR A 1 -7.66 -6.43 -2.45
N TRP A 2 -8.24 -7.05 -3.46
CA TRP A 2 -7.78 -8.37 -3.94
C TRP A 2 -6.39 -8.35 -4.61
N LEU A 3 -5.87 -7.18 -4.94
CA LEU A 3 -4.50 -6.97 -5.41
C LEU A 3 -3.47 -6.87 -4.27
N LEU A 4 -3.90 -6.75 -3.02
CA LEU A 4 -3.01 -6.70 -1.87
C LEU A 4 -2.29 -8.04 -1.70
N ASN A 5 -1.00 -7.99 -1.38
CA ASN A 5 -0.22 -9.16 -0.98
C ASN A 5 -0.43 -9.48 0.51
N GLY A 6 0.20 -10.56 0.98
CA GLY A 6 0.07 -11.00 2.36
C GLY A 6 0.49 -9.97 3.38
N ASP A 7 1.65 -9.36 3.20
CA ASP A 7 2.18 -8.34 4.12
C ASP A 7 1.23 -7.13 4.21
N GLU A 8 0.68 -6.68 3.08
CA GLU A 8 -0.27 -5.57 3.00
C GLU A 8 -1.62 -5.91 3.64
N LEU A 9 -2.11 -7.15 3.45
CA LEU A 9 -3.34 -7.65 4.09
C LEU A 9 -3.16 -7.81 5.60
N GLU A 10 -2.00 -8.28 6.04
CA GLU A 10 -1.68 -8.38 7.46
C GLU A 10 -1.56 -6.99 8.11
N GLU A 11 -0.86 -6.04 7.48
CA GLU A 11 -0.78 -4.65 7.97
C GLU A 11 -2.17 -4.00 8.03
N LEU A 12 -3.04 -4.32 7.06
CA LEU A 12 -4.39 -3.79 7.01
C LEU A 12 -5.28 -4.33 8.14
N PHE A 13 -5.25 -5.63 8.41
CA PHE A 13 -6.24 -6.29 9.27
C PHE A 13 -5.74 -6.72 10.65
N LEU A 14 -4.42 -6.90 10.81
CA LEU A 14 -3.84 -7.33 12.08
C LEU A 14 -3.37 -6.14 12.91
N GLU A 15 -3.24 -6.34 14.21
CA GLU A 15 -2.73 -5.34 15.14
C GLU A 15 -1.39 -5.75 15.70
N SER A 16 -0.40 -4.90 15.53
CA SER A 16 0.93 -5.12 16.10
C SER A 16 0.84 -5.21 17.63
N GLY A 17 1.31 -6.33 18.19
CA GLY A 17 1.30 -6.55 19.64
C GLY A 17 0.10 -7.34 20.17
N ASP A 18 -0.86 -7.75 19.35
CA ASP A 18 -1.90 -8.70 19.76
C ASP A 18 -1.24 -10.07 20.01
N PHE A 19 -1.48 -10.65 21.18
CA PHE A 19 -0.95 -11.97 21.56
C PHE A 19 -1.36 -13.09 20.58
N ASN A 20 -2.53 -12.96 19.96
CA ASN A 20 -3.07 -13.92 19.00
C ASN A 20 -2.69 -13.62 17.55
N ASN A 21 -1.84 -12.63 17.30
CA ASN A 21 -1.54 -12.14 15.96
C ASN A 21 -1.09 -13.26 15.00
N TYR A 22 -0.23 -14.16 15.46
CA TYR A 22 0.25 -15.29 14.66
C TYR A 22 -0.88 -16.24 14.23
N ASN A 23 -1.78 -16.58 15.14
CA ASN A 23 -2.92 -17.44 14.83
C ASN A 23 -3.92 -16.75 13.91
N GLN A 24 -4.14 -15.44 14.10
CA GLN A 24 -5.00 -14.62 13.25
C GLN A 24 -4.43 -14.52 11.83
N ALA A 25 -3.10 -14.30 11.68
CA ALA A 25 -2.41 -14.26 10.39
C ALA A 25 -2.53 -15.60 9.65
N SER A 26 -2.22 -16.69 10.31
CA SER A 26 -2.31 -18.03 9.72
C SER A 26 -3.73 -18.38 9.26
N LEU A 27 -4.73 -18.03 10.06
CA LEU A 27 -6.13 -18.24 9.72
C LEU A 27 -6.57 -17.36 8.54
N LEU A 28 -6.20 -16.08 8.56
CA LEU A 28 -6.49 -15.14 7.46
C LEU A 28 -5.91 -15.65 6.15
N GLN A 29 -4.63 -16.03 6.16
CA GLN A 29 -3.93 -16.58 5.00
C GLN A 29 -4.67 -17.81 4.45
N LYS A 30 -5.07 -18.73 5.32
CA LYS A 30 -5.77 -19.94 4.94
C LYS A 30 -7.13 -19.65 4.30
N VAL A 31 -7.96 -18.84 4.97
CA VAL A 31 -9.32 -18.54 4.50
C VAL A 31 -9.30 -17.76 3.19
N ILE A 32 -8.41 -16.76 3.05
CA ILE A 32 -8.28 -16.01 1.79
C ILE A 32 -7.77 -16.90 0.67
N THR A 33 -6.78 -17.77 0.93
CA THR A 33 -6.24 -18.67 -0.10
C THR A 33 -7.32 -19.64 -0.61
N GLU A 34 -8.13 -20.20 0.25
CA GLU A 34 -9.25 -21.05 -0.16
C GLU A 34 -10.33 -20.28 -0.93
N ASN A 35 -10.61 -19.03 -0.55
CA ASN A 35 -11.55 -18.20 -1.30
C ASN A 35 -11.00 -17.81 -2.68
N LYS A 36 -9.70 -17.49 -2.79
CA LYS A 36 -9.02 -17.28 -4.08
C LYS A 36 -9.14 -18.52 -4.99
N LYS A 37 -8.90 -19.72 -4.47
CA LYS A 37 -9.03 -20.97 -5.24
C LYS A 37 -10.45 -21.21 -5.72
N LYS A 38 -11.47 -20.87 -4.91
CA LYS A 38 -12.87 -21.01 -5.27
C LYS A 38 -13.25 -20.20 -6.52
N TYR A 39 -12.69 -19.01 -6.68
CA TYR A 39 -13.03 -18.09 -7.76
C TYR A 39 -12.07 -18.11 -8.95
N ASN A 40 -10.95 -18.82 -8.86
CA ASN A 40 -9.92 -18.85 -9.91
C ASN A 40 -9.45 -20.31 -10.13
N SER A 41 -10.40 -21.20 -10.35
CA SER A 41 -10.14 -22.65 -10.48
C SER A 41 -9.29 -23.04 -11.70
N GLU A 42 -9.13 -22.12 -12.67
CA GLU A 42 -8.31 -22.28 -13.86
C GLU A 42 -6.81 -22.14 -13.59
N LEU A 43 -6.43 -21.61 -12.41
CA LEU A 43 -5.04 -21.40 -12.02
C LEU A 43 -4.55 -22.54 -11.12
N GLU A 44 -3.43 -23.18 -11.49
CA GLU A 44 -2.90 -24.33 -10.76
C GLU A 44 -2.26 -23.97 -9.41
N ASN A 45 -1.59 -22.82 -9.33
CA ASN A 45 -0.79 -22.42 -8.17
C ASN A 45 -1.24 -21.09 -7.57
N ILE A 46 -2.27 -21.16 -6.71
CA ILE A 46 -2.76 -20.00 -5.99
C ILE A 46 -2.20 -19.99 -4.57
N SER A 47 -1.51 -18.90 -4.23
CA SER A 47 -1.02 -18.60 -2.88
C SER A 47 -1.75 -17.39 -2.29
N PHE A 48 -1.45 -17.10 -1.04
CA PHE A 48 -1.95 -15.89 -0.37
C PHE A 48 -1.54 -14.61 -1.10
N ASP A 49 -0.33 -14.57 -1.66
CA ASP A 49 0.23 -13.43 -2.39
C ASP A 49 -0.23 -13.31 -3.85
N THR A 50 -0.86 -14.35 -4.40
CA THR A 50 -1.31 -14.33 -5.79
C THR A 50 -2.37 -13.23 -5.99
N PRO A 51 -2.18 -12.25 -6.90
CA PRO A 51 -3.08 -11.11 -7.08
C PRO A 51 -4.30 -11.50 -7.92
N VAL A 52 -5.16 -12.34 -7.37
CA VAL A 52 -6.39 -12.82 -7.99
C VAL A 52 -7.60 -12.52 -7.12
N LYS A 53 -8.78 -12.45 -7.73
CA LYS A 53 -10.02 -12.08 -7.06
C LYS A 53 -10.38 -13.04 -5.93
N PHE A 54 -10.89 -12.47 -4.85
CA PHE A 54 -11.58 -13.16 -3.77
C PHE A 54 -12.68 -12.24 -3.23
N ILE A 55 -13.64 -12.79 -2.51
CA ILE A 55 -14.77 -12.04 -1.97
C ILE A 55 -14.60 -11.82 -0.48
N LEU A 56 -14.33 -10.58 -0.09
CA LEU A 56 -14.00 -10.22 1.29
C LEU A 56 -15.18 -10.52 2.25
N ASN A 57 -16.42 -10.30 1.82
CA ASN A 57 -17.62 -10.62 2.61
C ASN A 57 -17.75 -12.12 2.91
N GLU A 58 -17.36 -12.99 1.98
CA GLU A 58 -17.32 -14.44 2.22
C GLU A 58 -16.24 -14.81 3.23
N VAL A 59 -15.07 -14.19 3.14
CA VAL A 59 -13.99 -14.36 4.13
C VAL A 59 -14.49 -13.99 5.53
N ILE A 60 -15.16 -12.85 5.69
CA ILE A 60 -15.75 -12.41 6.96
C ILE A 60 -16.82 -13.41 7.44
N THR A 61 -17.63 -13.93 6.54
CA THR A 61 -18.66 -14.94 6.85
C THR A 61 -18.03 -16.22 7.38
N CYS A 62 -17.00 -16.72 6.71
CA CYS A 62 -16.25 -17.89 7.16
C CYS A 62 -15.60 -17.70 8.53
N LEU A 63 -14.88 -16.58 8.73
CA LEU A 63 -14.29 -16.27 10.03
C LEU A 63 -15.33 -16.17 11.14
N SER A 64 -16.49 -15.58 10.84
CA SER A 64 -17.62 -15.48 11.79
C SER A 64 -18.25 -16.84 12.13
N ASN A 65 -18.22 -17.80 11.21
CA ASN A 65 -18.62 -19.18 11.49
C ASN A 65 -17.58 -19.90 12.35
N LEU A 66 -16.30 -19.77 12.01
CA LEU A 66 -15.21 -20.39 12.76
C LEU A 66 -15.14 -19.91 14.22
N SER A 67 -15.47 -18.63 14.50
CA SER A 67 -15.50 -18.09 15.88
C SER A 67 -16.66 -18.62 16.73
N ARG A 68 -17.65 -19.24 16.13
CA ARG A 68 -18.83 -19.77 16.81
C ARG A 68 -19.00 -21.27 16.69
N GLU A 69 -18.11 -21.93 15.96
CA GLU A 69 -18.17 -23.35 15.66
C GLU A 69 -18.26 -24.18 16.95
N THR A 70 -19.17 -25.14 16.96
CA THR A 70 -19.20 -26.20 17.97
C THR A 70 -19.14 -27.57 17.31
N LYS A 71 -18.59 -28.54 18.00
CA LYS A 71 -18.35 -29.91 17.54
C LYS A 71 -19.05 -30.90 18.47
N ASP A 72 -19.50 -32.01 17.91
CA ASP A 72 -20.00 -33.12 18.73
C ASP A 72 -18.85 -33.64 19.61
N TYR A 73 -19.11 -33.80 20.91
CA TYR A 73 -18.09 -34.26 21.86
C TYR A 73 -17.60 -35.68 21.58
N LYS A 74 -18.51 -36.55 21.09
CA LYS A 74 -18.21 -37.96 20.79
C LYS A 74 -17.72 -38.15 19.36
N LYS A 75 -18.07 -37.26 18.47
CA LYS A 75 -17.74 -37.29 17.04
C LYS A 75 -17.04 -35.96 16.67
N THR A 76 -15.79 -35.85 17.04
CA THR A 76 -14.99 -34.62 16.91
C THR A 76 -14.92 -34.03 15.50
N ASN A 77 -15.20 -34.84 14.46
CA ASN A 77 -15.22 -34.38 13.07
C ASN A 77 -16.64 -33.90 12.65
N GLU A 78 -17.66 -34.08 13.51
CA GLU A 78 -19.01 -33.64 13.20
C GLU A 78 -19.27 -32.25 13.79
N ILE A 79 -19.57 -31.29 12.92
CA ILE A 79 -19.87 -29.91 13.29
C ILE A 79 -21.34 -29.81 13.65
N ALA A 80 -21.61 -29.23 14.83
CA ALA A 80 -22.95 -29.17 15.41
C ALA A 80 -23.72 -27.93 14.93
N ILE A 81 -24.06 -27.88 13.65
CA ILE A 81 -24.96 -26.87 13.07
C ILE A 81 -26.41 -27.21 13.45
N LYS A 82 -27.21 -26.26 13.96
CA LYS A 82 -28.58 -26.49 14.42
C LYS A 82 -29.49 -27.03 13.33
N GLU A 83 -29.34 -26.61 12.08
CA GLU A 83 -30.15 -27.03 10.96
C GLU A 83 -29.91 -28.50 10.60
N ALA A 84 -28.65 -28.90 10.53
CA ALA A 84 -28.19 -30.29 10.31
C ALA A 84 -26.71 -30.40 10.66
N HIS A 85 -26.37 -31.36 11.46
CA HIS A 85 -24.95 -31.65 11.74
C HIS A 85 -24.22 -31.98 10.44
N GLN A 86 -23.00 -31.48 10.29
CA GLN A 86 -22.21 -31.62 9.07
C GLN A 86 -20.88 -32.33 9.35
N CYS A 87 -20.52 -33.25 8.50
CA CYS A 87 -19.23 -33.91 8.51
C CYS A 87 -18.48 -33.54 7.24
N PHE A 88 -17.26 -33.04 7.38
CA PHE A 88 -16.45 -32.60 6.25
C PHE A 88 -15.27 -33.55 6.06
N ASN A 89 -14.93 -33.85 4.79
CA ASN A 89 -13.81 -34.73 4.45
C ASN A 89 -12.46 -34.12 4.84
N ASP A 90 -12.35 -32.80 4.68
CA ASP A 90 -11.16 -32.02 4.99
C ASP A 90 -11.53 -30.59 5.42
N GLU A 91 -10.52 -29.85 5.80
CA GLU A 91 -10.70 -28.47 6.27
C GLU A 91 -11.05 -27.51 5.14
N SER A 92 -10.56 -27.74 3.91
CA SER A 92 -10.91 -26.94 2.74
C SER A 92 -12.38 -27.04 2.40
N ALA A 93 -12.95 -28.24 2.44
CA ALA A 93 -14.39 -28.47 2.25
C ALA A 93 -15.22 -27.72 3.30
N LYS A 94 -14.80 -27.74 4.57
CA LYS A 94 -15.43 -26.99 5.66
C LYS A 94 -15.37 -25.48 5.41
N ILE A 95 -14.20 -24.92 5.08
CA ILE A 95 -14.01 -23.50 4.81
C ILE A 95 -14.90 -23.08 3.62
N ASN A 96 -14.92 -23.85 2.55
CA ASN A 96 -15.77 -23.58 1.38
C ASN A 96 -17.26 -23.57 1.73
N HIS A 97 -17.70 -24.49 2.59
CA HIS A 97 -19.07 -24.50 3.10
C HIS A 97 -19.38 -23.22 3.89
N TYR A 98 -18.43 -22.75 4.71
CA TYR A 98 -18.61 -21.55 5.55
C TYR A 98 -18.61 -20.23 4.78
N PHE A 99 -18.24 -20.19 3.52
CA PHE A 99 -18.38 -19.00 2.68
C PHE A 99 -19.85 -18.68 2.31
N THR A 100 -20.74 -19.66 2.38
CA THR A 100 -22.07 -19.52 1.79
C THR A 100 -23.05 -18.67 2.60
N LYS A 101 -23.08 -18.84 3.91
CA LYS A 101 -23.94 -18.12 4.85
C LYS A 101 -23.41 -18.20 6.29
N ILE A 102 -23.98 -17.37 7.15
CA ILE A 102 -23.74 -17.48 8.59
C ILE A 102 -24.63 -18.60 9.14
N TYR A 103 -24.01 -19.58 9.80
CA TYR A 103 -24.67 -20.71 10.43
C TYR A 103 -24.96 -20.44 11.90
N THR A 104 -25.98 -21.09 12.42
CA THR A 104 -26.28 -21.16 13.85
C THR A 104 -25.81 -22.51 14.39
N PHE A 105 -24.99 -22.47 15.43
CA PHE A 105 -24.41 -23.68 16.03
C PHE A 105 -25.14 -24.04 17.32
N GLU A 106 -25.05 -25.30 17.73
CA GLU A 106 -25.51 -25.75 19.02
C GLU A 106 -24.68 -25.10 20.14
N GLU A 107 -25.31 -24.84 21.29
CA GLU A 107 -24.60 -24.27 22.42
C GLU A 107 -23.65 -25.30 23.06
N PRO A 108 -22.44 -24.89 23.48
CA PRO A 108 -21.53 -25.77 24.19
C PRO A 108 -22.19 -26.31 25.44
N LYS A 109 -22.33 -27.63 25.53
CA LYS A 109 -22.86 -28.34 26.71
C LYS A 109 -21.93 -29.46 27.09
N SER A 110 -21.64 -29.60 28.39
CA SER A 110 -20.80 -30.67 28.90
C SER A 110 -21.29 -32.03 28.37
N GLN A 111 -20.38 -32.84 27.83
CA GLN A 111 -20.57 -34.16 27.25
C GLN A 111 -21.37 -34.25 25.94
N ASN A 112 -21.90 -33.13 25.42
CA ASN A 112 -22.61 -33.09 24.15
C ASN A 112 -21.82 -32.35 23.08
N TYR A 113 -21.56 -31.04 23.30
CA TYR A 113 -20.92 -30.18 22.33
C TYR A 113 -19.73 -29.43 22.91
N SER A 114 -18.60 -29.51 22.25
CA SER A 114 -17.38 -28.75 22.60
C SER A 114 -17.22 -27.55 21.68
N LYS A 115 -16.48 -26.54 22.13
CA LYS A 115 -16.08 -25.42 21.27
C LYS A 115 -15.16 -25.88 20.15
N GLY A 116 -15.31 -25.30 18.97
CA GLY A 116 -14.37 -25.45 17.86
C GLY A 116 -13.02 -24.79 18.17
N THR A 117 -12.05 -25.04 17.30
CA THR A 117 -10.66 -24.62 17.50
C THR A 117 -10.50 -23.09 17.69
N TYR A 118 -11.31 -22.30 16.98
CA TYR A 118 -11.26 -20.85 17.03
C TYR A 118 -12.44 -20.20 17.78
N ALA A 119 -13.26 -21.01 18.44
CA ALA A 119 -14.42 -20.56 19.20
C ALA A 119 -14.08 -20.25 20.69
N ASP A 120 -12.82 -19.94 20.96
CA ASP A 120 -12.29 -19.56 22.26
C ASP A 120 -12.28 -18.04 22.51
N GLY A 121 -12.73 -17.25 21.52
CA GLY A 121 -12.73 -15.77 21.55
C GLY A 121 -11.44 -15.14 21.03
N SER A 122 -10.43 -15.93 20.66
CA SER A 122 -9.13 -15.42 20.18
C SER A 122 -9.21 -14.60 18.89
N ILE A 123 -10.24 -14.84 18.06
CA ILE A 123 -10.43 -14.17 16.77
C ILE A 123 -11.57 -13.14 16.75
N ASP A 124 -12.34 -12.97 17.84
CA ASP A 124 -13.52 -12.08 17.85
C ASP A 124 -13.17 -10.61 17.63
N LYS A 125 -12.10 -10.13 18.29
CA LYS A 125 -11.60 -8.76 18.09
C LYS A 125 -11.10 -8.54 16.68
N PHE A 126 -10.43 -9.52 16.13
CA PHE A 126 -9.93 -9.52 14.75
C PHE A 126 -11.07 -9.40 13.72
N ILE A 127 -12.12 -10.22 13.86
CA ILE A 127 -13.32 -10.15 13.00
C ILE A 127 -13.99 -8.78 13.11
N SER A 128 -14.14 -8.27 14.34
CA SER A 128 -14.75 -6.95 14.57
C SER A 128 -13.95 -5.83 13.89
N ARG A 129 -12.61 -5.92 13.89
CA ARG A 129 -11.71 -4.97 13.22
C ARG A 129 -11.87 -5.03 11.70
N ILE A 130 -11.89 -6.22 11.10
CA ILE A 130 -12.13 -6.37 9.65
C ILE A 130 -13.47 -5.73 9.28
N LYS A 131 -14.55 -6.07 10.00
CA LYS A 131 -15.88 -5.50 9.77
C LYS A 131 -15.90 -3.99 9.91
N SER A 132 -15.22 -3.44 10.90
CA SER A 132 -15.12 -1.99 11.08
C SER A 132 -14.44 -1.30 9.90
N LYS A 133 -13.33 -1.88 9.40
CA LYS A 133 -12.61 -1.33 8.23
C LYS A 133 -13.42 -1.44 6.93
N VAL A 134 -14.10 -2.55 6.71
CA VAL A 134 -14.96 -2.73 5.52
C VAL A 134 -16.14 -1.76 5.52
N ASN A 135 -16.68 -1.44 6.69
CA ASN A 135 -17.78 -0.49 6.82
C ASN A 135 -17.36 0.99 6.88
N ASP A 136 -16.05 1.27 6.90
CA ASP A 136 -15.54 2.65 6.89
C ASP A 136 -15.62 3.22 5.47
N LYS A 137 -16.52 4.17 5.25
CA LYS A 137 -16.69 4.83 3.95
C LYS A 137 -15.41 5.44 3.39
N ARG A 138 -14.49 5.88 4.25
CA ARG A 138 -13.20 6.44 3.83
C ARG A 138 -12.31 5.40 3.14
N LEU A 139 -12.58 4.12 3.37
CA LEU A 139 -11.84 2.99 2.78
C LEU A 139 -12.54 2.37 1.57
N ASN A 140 -13.66 2.94 1.11
CA ASN A 140 -14.42 2.39 -0.02
C ASN A 140 -13.60 2.29 -1.32
N PHE A 141 -12.64 3.20 -1.52
CA PHE A 141 -11.75 3.15 -2.69
C PHE A 141 -10.86 1.89 -2.70
N LEU A 142 -10.60 1.29 -1.54
CA LEU A 142 -9.75 0.11 -1.36
C LEU A 142 -10.57 -1.17 -1.06
N LEU A 143 -11.59 -1.07 -0.21
CA LEU A 143 -12.35 -2.22 0.34
C LEU A 143 -13.82 -2.25 -0.10
N GLY A 144 -14.32 -1.23 -0.78
CA GLY A 144 -15.73 -1.13 -1.16
C GLY A 144 -16.11 -2.06 -2.30
N GLU A 145 -17.41 -2.29 -2.48
CA GLU A 145 -18.00 -3.16 -3.50
C GLU A 145 -17.55 -2.80 -4.93
N ILE A 146 -17.34 -1.51 -5.21
CA ILE A 146 -16.87 -1.03 -6.51
C ILE A 146 -15.55 -1.66 -6.94
N THR A 147 -14.73 -2.11 -5.98
CA THR A 147 -13.44 -2.76 -6.27
C THR A 147 -13.60 -4.21 -6.75
N GLU A 148 -14.78 -4.80 -6.62
CA GLU A 148 -15.05 -6.16 -7.07
C GLU A 148 -15.21 -6.25 -8.59
N ASP A 149 -15.65 -5.16 -9.24
CA ASP A 149 -15.84 -5.10 -10.69
C ASP A 149 -14.59 -4.69 -11.47
N VAL A 150 -13.57 -4.16 -10.78
CA VAL A 150 -12.33 -3.71 -11.41
C VAL A 150 -11.44 -4.91 -11.75
N THR A 151 -10.88 -4.93 -12.97
CA THR A 151 -9.94 -5.96 -13.40
C THR A 151 -8.48 -5.56 -13.11
N PHE A 152 -7.58 -6.54 -13.11
CA PHE A 152 -6.13 -6.28 -13.02
C PHE A 152 -5.65 -5.42 -14.20
N GLU A 153 -6.16 -5.71 -15.40
CA GLU A 153 -5.80 -5.00 -16.61
C GLU A 153 -6.22 -3.52 -16.54
N ASP A 154 -7.45 -3.24 -16.12
CA ASP A 154 -7.94 -1.86 -15.94
C ASP A 154 -7.11 -1.10 -14.91
N THR A 155 -6.80 -1.73 -13.77
CA THR A 155 -5.96 -1.13 -12.75
C THR A 155 -4.58 -0.77 -13.29
N LEU A 156 -3.94 -1.69 -14.01
CA LEU A 156 -2.61 -1.46 -14.57
C LEU A 156 -2.64 -0.37 -15.64
N LYS A 157 -3.63 -0.39 -16.54
CA LYS A 157 -3.83 0.65 -17.58
C LYS A 157 -3.99 2.04 -16.94
N HIS A 158 -4.78 2.17 -15.89
CA HIS A 158 -4.93 3.42 -15.15
C HIS A 158 -3.63 3.89 -14.50
N LEU A 159 -2.87 2.98 -13.85
CA LEU A 159 -1.62 3.34 -13.19
C LEU A 159 -0.55 3.84 -14.15
N ILE A 160 -0.45 3.25 -15.35
CA ILE A 160 0.54 3.64 -16.38
C ILE A 160 -0.02 4.64 -17.42
N ALA A 161 -1.24 5.16 -17.21
CA ALA A 161 -1.94 6.07 -18.13
C ALA A 161 -2.06 5.55 -19.56
N TYR A 162 -2.28 4.24 -19.72
CA TYR A 162 -2.40 3.60 -21.03
C TYR A 162 -3.88 3.53 -21.45
N GLU A 163 -4.23 4.31 -22.48
CA GLU A 163 -5.51 4.22 -23.17
C GLU A 163 -5.26 3.99 -24.66
N GLU A 164 -6.08 3.18 -25.31
CA GLU A 164 -5.88 2.83 -26.74
C GLU A 164 -5.97 4.04 -27.68
N THR A 165 -6.78 5.03 -27.33
CA THR A 165 -7.05 6.22 -28.16
C THR A 165 -6.34 7.49 -27.71
N LYS A 166 -5.88 7.54 -26.47
CA LYS A 166 -5.17 8.68 -25.87
C LYS A 166 -4.01 8.18 -25.04
N HIS A 167 -2.82 8.65 -25.35
CA HIS A 167 -1.63 8.32 -24.58
C HIS A 167 -1.26 9.52 -23.72
N SER A 168 -1.18 9.32 -22.41
CA SER A 168 -0.52 10.22 -21.48
C SER A 168 0.74 9.53 -20.97
N ASN A 169 1.82 10.28 -20.84
CA ASN A 169 3.05 9.79 -20.23
C ASN A 169 3.18 10.20 -18.76
N ILE A 170 2.14 10.78 -18.18
CA ILE A 170 2.12 11.22 -16.77
C ILE A 170 0.79 10.80 -16.14
N THR A 171 0.87 10.07 -15.03
CA THR A 171 -0.26 9.78 -14.14
C THR A 171 -0.07 10.52 -12.84
N ILE A 172 -1.05 11.29 -12.41
CA ILE A 172 -1.07 11.98 -11.11
C ILE A 172 -2.01 11.23 -10.19
N ILE A 173 -1.50 10.75 -9.06
CA ILE A 173 -2.27 10.05 -8.04
C ILE A 173 -2.35 10.95 -6.81
N ASP A 174 -3.51 11.54 -6.58
CA ASP A 174 -3.76 12.37 -5.40
C ASP A 174 -4.13 11.48 -4.20
N LEU A 175 -3.27 11.52 -3.19
CA LEU A 175 -3.43 10.76 -1.94
C LEU A 175 -3.90 11.62 -0.76
N SER A 176 -4.25 12.89 -0.99
CA SER A 176 -4.61 13.84 0.08
C SER A 176 -5.83 13.42 0.90
N GLY A 177 -6.77 12.67 0.28
CA GLY A 177 -7.97 12.14 0.94
C GLY A 177 -7.79 10.76 1.59
N VAL A 178 -6.62 10.11 1.43
CA VAL A 178 -6.39 8.77 1.96
C VAL A 178 -6.10 8.82 3.46
N PRO A 179 -6.84 8.06 4.30
CA PRO A 179 -6.55 7.98 5.72
C PRO A 179 -5.13 7.51 6.00
N PHE A 180 -4.49 8.12 7.00
CA PHE A 180 -3.10 7.83 7.34
C PHE A 180 -2.82 6.34 7.63
N ASP A 181 -3.80 5.65 8.24
CA ASP A 181 -3.70 4.23 8.60
C ASP A 181 -3.57 3.27 7.40
N VAL A 182 -4.02 3.70 6.22
CA VAL A 182 -3.97 2.89 4.99
C VAL A 182 -3.09 3.51 3.91
N LEU A 183 -2.51 4.67 4.19
CA LEU A 183 -1.65 5.37 3.23
C LEU A 183 -0.43 4.53 2.86
N SER A 184 0.23 3.93 3.86
CA SER A 184 1.38 3.04 3.66
C SER A 184 1.01 1.87 2.74
N ILE A 185 -0.13 1.22 2.99
CA ILE A 185 -0.62 0.08 2.22
C ILE A 185 -0.94 0.48 0.78
N THR A 186 -1.61 1.61 0.60
CA THR A 186 -1.97 2.14 -0.73
C THR A 186 -0.72 2.43 -1.56
N VAL A 187 0.27 3.11 -0.97
CA VAL A 187 1.54 3.43 -1.63
C VAL A 187 2.35 2.16 -1.90
N SER A 188 2.34 1.18 -0.97
CA SER A 188 2.97 -0.12 -1.19
C SER A 188 2.38 -0.83 -2.38
N LEU A 189 1.06 -0.96 -2.43
CA LEU A 189 0.32 -1.60 -3.52
C LEU A 189 0.70 -1.01 -4.88
N ILE A 190 0.64 0.32 -5.03
CA ILE A 190 0.97 1.02 -6.27
C ILE A 190 2.43 0.75 -6.66
N SER A 191 3.35 0.94 -5.72
CA SER A 191 4.79 0.77 -5.93
C SER A 191 5.12 -0.66 -6.35
N ARG A 192 4.53 -1.64 -5.68
CA ARG A 192 4.73 -3.06 -5.95
C ARG A 192 4.20 -3.46 -7.31
N ILE A 193 2.97 -3.05 -7.66
CA ILE A 193 2.38 -3.38 -8.97
C ILE A 193 3.26 -2.84 -10.11
N ILE A 194 3.73 -1.60 -9.99
CA ILE A 194 4.61 -1.00 -11.01
C ILE A 194 5.96 -1.72 -11.08
N PHE A 195 6.55 -2.09 -9.94
CA PHE A 195 7.79 -2.87 -9.92
C PHE A 195 7.61 -4.25 -10.55
N GLU A 196 6.54 -4.97 -10.20
CA GLU A 196 6.21 -6.29 -10.75
C GLU A 196 5.92 -6.21 -12.26
N TYR A 197 5.22 -5.18 -12.71
CA TYR A 197 5.05 -4.91 -14.14
C TYR A 197 6.41 -4.82 -14.84
N GLY A 198 7.33 -3.98 -14.36
CA GLY A 198 8.67 -3.87 -14.94
C GLY A 198 9.44 -5.19 -14.93
N TYR A 199 9.32 -5.96 -13.85
CA TYR A 199 9.95 -7.28 -13.72
C TYR A 199 9.41 -8.28 -14.75
N PHE A 200 8.10 -8.44 -14.85
CA PHE A 200 7.47 -9.39 -15.77
C PHE A 200 7.59 -8.93 -17.22
N TYR A 201 7.50 -7.63 -17.49
CA TYR A 201 7.72 -7.06 -18.81
C TYR A 201 9.13 -7.38 -19.33
N LYS A 202 10.16 -7.13 -18.51
CA LYS A 202 11.53 -7.51 -18.85
C LYS A 202 11.66 -9.00 -19.13
N ARG A 203 11.09 -9.85 -18.28
CA ARG A 203 11.11 -11.30 -18.43
C ARG A 203 10.48 -11.74 -19.75
N LEU A 204 9.33 -11.17 -20.09
CA LEU A 204 8.63 -11.42 -21.36
C LEU A 204 9.50 -11.02 -22.55
N ARG A 205 10.09 -9.82 -22.53
CA ARG A 205 10.91 -9.31 -23.63
C ARG A 205 12.26 -10.03 -23.75
N CYS A 206 12.89 -10.39 -22.66
CA CYS A 206 14.14 -11.14 -22.65
C CYS A 206 13.99 -12.61 -23.09
N SER A 207 12.78 -13.17 -23.05
CA SER A 207 12.50 -14.52 -23.53
C SER A 207 12.42 -14.61 -25.04
N LYS A 208 12.30 -13.47 -25.76
CA LYS A 208 12.31 -13.38 -27.21
C LYS A 208 13.70 -13.56 -27.78
N ASN A 209 13.79 -13.98 -29.03
CA ASN A 209 15.05 -14.20 -29.76
C ASN A 209 15.31 -13.09 -30.79
N GLY A 210 16.58 -12.88 -31.13
CA GLY A 210 16.98 -11.94 -32.17
C GLY A 210 16.70 -10.47 -31.82
N GLU A 211 16.26 -9.71 -32.82
CA GLU A 211 15.97 -8.27 -32.67
C GLU A 211 14.81 -7.94 -31.73
N GLU A 212 13.93 -8.90 -31.47
CA GLU A 212 12.83 -8.75 -30.50
C GLU A 212 13.29 -8.79 -29.04
N ARG A 213 14.54 -9.19 -28.81
CA ARG A 213 15.11 -9.25 -27.44
C ARG A 213 15.53 -7.86 -26.99
N ILE A 214 14.65 -7.19 -26.26
CA ILE A 214 14.90 -5.88 -25.67
C ILE A 214 14.97 -6.01 -24.15
N ASN A 215 15.89 -5.30 -23.52
CA ASN A 215 16.06 -5.35 -22.08
C ASN A 215 14.84 -4.77 -21.35
N ASN A 216 14.54 -3.49 -21.56
CA ASN A 216 13.29 -2.81 -21.21
C ASN A 216 13.19 -1.53 -22.05
N ASP A 217 12.08 -1.38 -22.76
CA ASP A 217 11.76 -0.24 -23.63
C ASP A 217 10.59 0.60 -23.09
N VAL A 218 10.12 0.30 -21.88
CA VAL A 218 9.08 1.05 -21.17
C VAL A 218 9.60 1.51 -19.80
N PRO A 219 10.47 2.53 -19.76
CA PRO A 219 10.98 3.05 -18.49
C PRO A 219 9.88 3.80 -17.73
N ILE A 220 9.78 3.55 -16.42
CA ILE A 220 8.83 4.21 -15.53
C ILE A 220 9.58 4.94 -14.43
N LEU A 221 9.25 6.21 -14.21
CA LEU A 221 9.71 7.00 -13.09
C LEU A 221 8.59 7.20 -12.08
N LEU A 222 8.78 6.71 -10.86
CA LEU A 222 7.89 6.98 -9.73
C LEU A 222 8.39 8.20 -8.96
N VAL A 223 7.53 9.22 -8.86
CA VAL A 223 7.82 10.44 -8.12
C VAL A 223 7.03 10.43 -6.81
N TYR A 224 7.73 10.47 -5.69
CA TYR A 224 7.12 10.55 -4.35
C TYR A 224 7.32 11.95 -3.79
N GLU A 225 6.26 12.73 -3.77
CA GLU A 225 6.24 14.01 -3.09
C GLU A 225 6.01 13.80 -1.59
N GLU A 226 6.68 14.62 -0.75
CA GLU A 226 6.69 14.44 0.71
C GLU A 226 7.10 13.03 1.14
N ALA A 227 8.18 12.51 0.53
CA ALA A 227 8.62 11.11 0.65
C ALA A 227 8.81 10.63 2.10
N HIS A 228 9.11 11.54 3.05
CA HIS A 228 9.21 11.21 4.47
C HIS A 228 7.91 10.63 5.07
N LYS A 229 6.76 10.85 4.42
CA LYS A 229 5.48 10.23 4.84
C LYS A 229 5.38 8.75 4.49
N TYR A 230 6.10 8.30 3.48
CA TYR A 230 6.01 6.93 2.94
C TYR A 230 7.20 6.06 3.31
N VAL A 231 8.37 6.67 3.43
CA VAL A 231 9.64 5.99 3.72
C VAL A 231 10.39 6.63 4.89
N PRO A 232 9.74 6.76 6.05
CA PRO A 232 10.38 7.41 7.19
C PRO A 232 11.54 6.57 7.73
N ASN A 233 12.49 7.25 8.37
CA ASN A 233 13.55 6.66 9.17
C ASN A 233 12.96 6.15 10.50
N SER A 234 12.04 5.18 10.41
CA SER A 234 11.29 4.61 11.52
C SER A 234 10.96 3.15 11.21
N ASP A 235 11.03 2.31 12.23
CA ASP A 235 10.68 0.89 12.12
C ASP A 235 9.27 0.58 12.65
N LEU A 236 8.44 1.62 12.80
CA LEU A 236 7.05 1.43 13.19
C LEU A 236 6.29 0.60 12.14
N ALA A 237 5.51 -0.35 12.59
CA ALA A 237 4.77 -1.29 11.75
C ALA A 237 3.91 -0.61 10.66
N LYS A 238 3.32 0.55 10.99
CA LYS A 238 2.45 1.32 10.09
C LYS A 238 3.13 1.89 8.82
N TYR A 239 4.45 1.78 8.69
CA TYR A 239 5.20 2.20 7.49
C TYR A 239 5.89 1.03 6.80
N ARG A 240 5.68 -0.17 7.29
CA ARG A 240 6.46 -1.35 6.88
C ARG A 240 6.28 -1.67 5.41
N SER A 241 5.04 -1.72 4.94
CA SER A 241 4.75 -2.10 3.56
C SER A 241 5.28 -1.09 2.54
N SER A 242 5.01 0.21 2.73
CA SER A 242 5.50 1.25 1.80
C SER A 242 7.03 1.33 1.79
N LYS A 243 7.65 1.31 2.97
CA LYS A 243 9.11 1.32 3.11
C LYS A 243 9.74 0.14 2.37
N HIS A 244 9.24 -1.08 2.58
CA HIS A 244 9.74 -2.29 1.96
C HIS A 244 9.63 -2.26 0.43
N SER A 245 8.46 -1.88 -0.10
CA SER A 245 8.21 -1.80 -1.54
C SER A 245 9.09 -0.75 -2.22
N ILE A 246 9.23 0.44 -1.63
CA ILE A 246 10.05 1.52 -2.19
C ILE A 246 11.56 1.19 -2.06
N GLU A 247 12.00 0.60 -0.95
CA GLU A 247 13.39 0.13 -0.79
C GLU A 247 13.76 -0.91 -1.84
N ARG A 248 12.84 -1.82 -2.18
CA ARG A 248 13.07 -2.80 -3.23
C ARG A 248 13.27 -2.13 -4.59
N ILE A 249 12.46 -1.12 -4.91
CA ILE A 249 12.62 -0.34 -6.14
C ILE A 249 13.96 0.42 -6.14
N ALA A 250 14.33 1.04 -5.03
CA ALA A 250 15.61 1.75 -4.91
C ALA A 250 16.81 0.82 -5.18
N LYS A 251 16.77 -0.42 -4.66
CA LYS A 251 17.85 -1.40 -4.80
C LYS A 251 17.88 -2.10 -6.16
N GLU A 252 16.73 -2.37 -6.75
CA GLU A 252 16.61 -3.29 -7.89
C GLU A 252 15.90 -2.69 -9.11
N GLY A 253 15.15 -1.60 -8.96
CA GLY A 253 14.27 -1.03 -9.98
C GLY A 253 14.98 -0.74 -11.31
N ARG A 254 16.22 -0.23 -11.24
CA ARG A 254 17.06 0.04 -12.41
C ARG A 254 17.19 -1.17 -13.36
N LYS A 255 17.22 -2.39 -12.80
CA LYS A 255 17.30 -3.62 -13.61
C LYS A 255 16.05 -3.89 -14.43
N TYR A 256 14.92 -3.34 -14.00
CA TYR A 256 13.59 -3.58 -14.56
C TYR A 256 12.97 -2.35 -15.20
N GLY A 257 13.76 -1.28 -15.37
CA GLY A 257 13.30 -0.03 -15.97
C GLY A 257 12.42 0.82 -15.06
N VAL A 258 12.45 0.59 -13.75
CA VAL A 258 11.72 1.39 -12.76
C VAL A 258 12.71 2.23 -11.95
N SER A 259 12.49 3.54 -11.94
CA SER A 259 13.33 4.52 -11.23
C SER A 259 12.52 5.28 -10.20
N LEU A 260 13.21 5.91 -9.25
CA LEU A 260 12.62 6.72 -8.19
C LEU A 260 13.10 8.17 -8.26
N LEU A 261 12.19 9.10 -7.98
CA LEU A 261 12.50 10.47 -7.57
C LEU A 261 11.79 10.72 -6.23
N LEU A 262 12.56 11.07 -5.22
CA LEU A 262 12.05 11.36 -3.88
C LEU A 262 12.17 12.87 -3.62
N ALA A 263 11.06 13.54 -3.38
CA ALA A 263 11.04 14.93 -2.98
C ALA A 263 10.63 15.03 -1.50
N SER A 264 11.40 15.76 -0.70
CA SER A 264 11.12 15.94 0.72
C SER A 264 11.70 17.23 1.27
N GLN A 265 10.97 17.87 2.16
CA GLN A 265 11.44 19.00 2.95
C GLN A 265 12.21 18.57 4.20
N ARG A 266 12.18 17.25 4.53
CA ARG A 266 12.76 16.66 5.75
C ARG A 266 13.63 15.46 5.43
N PRO A 267 14.81 15.65 4.84
CA PRO A 267 15.69 14.55 4.46
C PRO A 267 16.13 13.69 5.64
N SER A 268 16.27 14.25 6.84
CA SER A 268 16.64 13.50 8.05
C SER A 268 15.55 12.51 8.51
N GLU A 269 14.32 12.68 8.06
CA GLU A 269 13.23 11.76 8.36
C GLU A 269 13.12 10.60 7.33
N ILE A 270 13.89 10.62 6.25
CA ILE A 270 13.88 9.57 5.22
C ILE A 270 14.80 8.41 5.62
N SER A 271 14.40 7.17 5.28
CA SER A 271 15.20 5.96 5.46
C SER A 271 16.62 6.11 4.88
N GLU A 272 17.63 5.85 5.70
CA GLU A 272 19.04 5.88 5.28
C GLU A 272 19.32 4.86 4.17
N THR A 273 18.66 3.73 4.21
CA THR A 273 18.76 2.68 3.18
C THR A 273 18.37 3.20 1.80
N ILE A 274 17.27 3.94 1.71
CA ILE A 274 16.79 4.49 0.43
C ILE A 274 17.67 5.65 0.00
N PHE A 275 17.96 6.56 0.92
CA PHE A 275 18.76 7.74 0.62
C PHE A 275 20.15 7.37 0.09
N SER A 276 20.80 6.33 0.63
CA SER A 276 22.10 5.83 0.18
C SER A 276 22.08 5.16 -1.21
N GLN A 277 20.90 4.81 -1.73
CA GLN A 277 20.74 4.26 -3.09
C GLN A 277 20.48 5.35 -4.13
N CYS A 278 20.32 6.60 -3.71
CA CYS A 278 20.16 7.71 -4.65
C CYS A 278 21.51 8.07 -5.27
N ASN A 279 21.59 8.06 -6.59
CA ASN A 279 22.79 8.40 -7.34
C ASN A 279 22.97 9.90 -7.57
N ASN A 280 21.88 10.66 -7.50
CA ASN A 280 21.85 12.09 -7.77
C ASN A 280 21.04 12.84 -6.72
N PHE A 281 21.50 14.02 -6.35
CA PHE A 281 20.86 14.88 -5.35
C PHE A 281 20.73 16.31 -5.87
N LEU A 282 19.52 16.87 -5.68
CA LEU A 282 19.25 18.28 -5.84
C LEU A 282 18.93 18.85 -4.45
N ALA A 283 19.98 19.36 -3.77
CA ALA A 283 19.81 19.93 -2.43
C ALA A 283 19.47 21.42 -2.55
N MET A 284 18.21 21.77 -2.32
CA MET A 284 17.75 23.15 -2.23
C MET A 284 18.04 23.73 -0.85
N ARG A 285 17.57 24.95 -0.56
CA ARG A 285 17.82 25.60 0.73
C ARG A 285 17.27 24.77 1.90
N LEU A 286 18.16 24.34 2.79
CA LEU A 286 17.84 23.71 4.05
C LEU A 286 18.30 24.58 5.21
N THR A 287 17.39 24.96 6.10
CA THR A 287 17.68 25.83 7.26
C THR A 287 17.82 25.05 8.57
N ASN A 288 17.25 23.83 8.65
CA ASN A 288 17.34 22.98 9.83
C ASN A 288 18.72 22.32 9.93
N PRO A 289 19.47 22.48 11.03
CA PRO A 289 20.79 21.89 11.19
C PRO A 289 20.80 20.35 11.14
N ASN A 290 19.77 19.68 11.61
CA ASN A 290 19.67 18.23 11.57
C ASN A 290 19.59 17.72 10.12
N ASP A 291 18.78 18.35 9.30
CA ASP A 291 18.64 18.02 7.89
C ASP A 291 19.94 18.29 7.12
N GLN A 292 20.61 19.42 7.40
CA GLN A 292 21.90 19.73 6.81
C GLN A 292 22.96 18.69 7.18
N ASN A 293 23.07 18.32 8.46
CA ASN A 293 24.01 17.33 8.95
C ASN A 293 23.72 15.94 8.38
N TYR A 294 22.44 15.60 8.17
CA TYR A 294 22.04 14.34 7.55
C TYR A 294 22.55 14.28 6.10
N VAL A 295 22.29 15.30 5.30
CA VAL A 295 22.76 15.39 3.92
C VAL A 295 24.29 15.39 3.87
N LYS A 296 24.97 16.12 4.76
CA LYS A 296 26.44 16.15 4.85
C LYS A 296 27.05 14.76 5.05
N ARG A 297 26.47 13.94 5.95
CA ARG A 297 27.00 12.59 6.25
C ARG A 297 26.92 11.61 5.09
N LEU A 298 25.98 11.82 4.19
CA LEU A 298 25.69 10.91 3.08
C LEU A 298 26.39 11.31 1.77
N LEU A 299 27.01 12.48 1.75
CA LEU A 299 27.77 12.99 0.60
C LEU A 299 29.28 12.91 0.87
N PRO A 300 30.09 12.79 -0.19
CA PRO A 300 31.55 12.74 -0.02
C PRO A 300 32.11 13.96 0.72
N ASP A 301 33.07 13.74 1.61
CA ASP A 301 33.73 14.79 2.43
C ASP A 301 34.35 15.92 1.60
N THR A 302 34.74 15.63 0.37
CA THR A 302 35.31 16.62 -0.56
C THR A 302 34.35 17.77 -0.91
N LEU A 303 33.09 17.65 -0.58
CA LEU A 303 32.04 18.64 -0.88
C LEU A 303 31.72 19.57 0.29
N GLY A 304 32.41 19.45 1.43
CA GLY A 304 32.10 20.18 2.67
C GLY A 304 31.82 21.67 2.48
N ASN A 305 32.72 22.41 1.79
CA ASN A 305 32.56 23.85 1.54
C ASN A 305 31.33 24.20 0.68
N LEU A 306 30.89 23.31 -0.22
CA LEU A 306 29.77 23.54 -1.06
C LEU A 306 28.45 23.31 -0.29
N ILE A 307 28.42 22.26 0.52
CA ILE A 307 27.26 21.90 1.34
C ILE A 307 26.97 22.96 2.41
N ASP A 308 28.01 23.60 2.96
CA ASP A 308 27.86 24.68 3.93
C ASP A 308 27.10 25.91 3.39
N LYS A 309 26.95 26.00 2.07
CA LYS A 309 26.15 27.05 1.42
C LYS A 309 24.65 26.76 1.38
N MET A 310 24.20 25.54 1.68
CA MET A 310 22.77 25.18 1.63
C MET A 310 21.83 26.16 2.36
N PRO A 311 22.15 26.67 3.57
CA PRO A 311 21.28 27.61 4.27
C PRO A 311 21.13 28.96 3.55
N THR A 312 22.10 29.33 2.71
CA THR A 312 22.17 30.65 2.06
C THR A 312 21.69 30.66 0.61
N LEU A 313 21.29 29.49 0.09
CA LEU A 313 20.76 29.38 -1.27
C LEU A 313 19.50 30.24 -1.45
N LYS A 314 19.40 30.89 -2.60
CA LYS A 314 18.22 31.68 -2.98
C LYS A 314 17.08 30.77 -3.44
N ALA A 315 15.91 31.35 -3.59
CA ALA A 315 14.77 30.63 -4.18
C ALA A 315 15.10 30.16 -5.61
N GLY A 316 14.90 28.87 -5.87
CA GLY A 316 15.23 28.25 -7.14
C GLY A 316 16.72 27.87 -7.32
N GLU A 317 17.62 28.24 -6.40
CA GLU A 317 18.99 27.72 -6.40
C GLU A 317 19.05 26.34 -5.73
N CYS A 318 19.83 25.43 -6.30
CA CYS A 318 20.13 24.14 -5.70
C CYS A 318 21.60 23.75 -5.90
N ILE A 319 22.07 22.86 -5.04
CA ILE A 319 23.34 22.15 -5.23
C ILE A 319 23.01 20.84 -5.95
N LEU A 320 23.56 20.69 -7.14
CA LEU A 320 23.43 19.47 -7.94
C LEU A 320 24.66 18.60 -7.75
N ILE A 321 24.46 17.34 -7.30
CA ILE A 321 25.49 16.38 -6.96
C ILE A 321 25.13 15.01 -7.48
N GLY A 322 26.11 14.25 -7.95
CA GLY A 322 25.92 12.84 -8.30
C GLY A 322 26.47 12.49 -9.67
N GLU A 323 26.09 11.30 -10.14
CA GLU A 323 26.61 10.72 -11.39
C GLU A 323 26.17 11.47 -12.66
N SER A 324 25.11 12.29 -12.57
CA SER A 324 24.59 13.07 -13.70
C SER A 324 25.42 14.33 -14.00
N VAL A 325 26.35 14.69 -13.13
CA VAL A 325 27.19 15.88 -13.28
C VAL A 325 28.66 15.55 -13.09
N ILE A 326 29.51 16.18 -13.89
CA ILE A 326 30.98 15.98 -13.79
C ILE A 326 31.52 16.57 -12.50
N LEU A 327 31.01 17.74 -12.10
CA LEU A 327 31.38 18.43 -10.88
C LEU A 327 30.18 18.95 -10.14
N PRO A 328 30.09 18.73 -8.84
CA PRO A 328 29.05 19.33 -8.01
C PRO A 328 29.04 20.85 -8.15
N SER A 329 27.87 21.43 -8.39
CA SER A 329 27.74 22.85 -8.71
C SER A 329 26.47 23.44 -8.10
N ILE A 330 26.49 24.73 -7.83
CA ILE A 330 25.28 25.50 -7.55
C ILE A 330 24.67 25.90 -8.89
N VAL A 331 23.42 25.53 -9.10
CA VAL A 331 22.68 25.85 -10.33
C VAL A 331 21.39 26.59 -9.99
N GLN A 332 20.98 27.48 -10.87
CA GLN A 332 19.67 28.10 -10.83
C GLN A 332 18.70 27.28 -11.67
N ILE A 333 17.63 26.80 -11.06
CA ILE A 333 16.55 26.11 -11.77
C ILE A 333 15.69 27.15 -12.49
N ASP A 334 15.42 26.90 -13.75
CA ASP A 334 14.54 27.75 -14.56
C ASP A 334 13.08 27.67 -14.05
N ARG A 335 12.36 28.75 -14.24
CA ARG A 335 10.91 28.72 -14.00
C ARG A 335 10.23 27.82 -15.01
N CYS A 336 9.32 26.96 -14.53
CA CYS A 336 8.53 26.14 -15.42
C CYS A 336 7.50 26.98 -16.19
N SER A 337 7.21 26.57 -17.41
CA SER A 337 6.17 27.16 -18.26
C SER A 337 5.27 26.03 -18.78
N PRO A 338 3.96 26.08 -18.50
CA PRO A 338 3.23 27.08 -17.70
C PRO A 338 3.61 27.06 -16.21
N GLU A 339 3.51 28.21 -15.55
CA GLU A 339 3.71 28.28 -14.09
C GLU A 339 2.59 27.51 -13.36
N PRO A 340 2.90 26.80 -12.26
CA PRO A 340 1.88 26.15 -11.46
C PRO A 340 0.93 27.16 -10.83
N SER A 341 -0.34 26.80 -10.75
CA SER A 341 -1.38 27.67 -10.14
C SER A 341 -1.39 27.64 -8.60
N SER A 342 -0.59 26.80 -7.98
CA SER A 342 -0.48 26.73 -6.52
C SER A 342 0.35 27.91 -6.00
N ASN A 343 -0.32 28.89 -5.43
CA ASN A 343 0.32 30.00 -4.74
C ASN A 343 0.02 29.92 -3.25
N ASP A 344 0.98 30.32 -2.44
CA ASP A 344 0.73 30.50 -1.01
C ASP A 344 -0.40 31.49 -0.80
N ILE A 345 -1.29 31.19 0.15
CA ILE A 345 -2.38 32.08 0.53
C ILE A 345 -1.76 33.36 1.06
N PRO A 346 -2.07 34.53 0.47
CA PRO A 346 -1.51 35.81 0.91
C PRO A 346 -2.19 36.30 2.20
N TYR A 347 -1.99 35.56 3.31
CA TYR A 347 -2.62 35.81 4.61
C TYR A 347 -2.60 37.29 5.02
N TRP A 348 -1.42 37.94 4.90
CA TRP A 348 -1.26 39.33 5.28
C TRP A 348 -2.17 40.29 4.53
N LYS A 349 -2.50 40.03 3.27
CA LYS A 349 -3.44 40.82 2.48
C LYS A 349 -4.88 40.48 2.88
N LEU A 350 -5.20 39.21 2.97
CA LEU A 350 -6.56 38.73 3.22
C LEU A 350 -7.05 39.04 4.63
N TRP A 351 -6.18 39.08 5.63
CA TRP A 351 -6.56 39.45 7.00
C TRP A 351 -6.93 40.93 7.15
N LYS A 352 -6.61 41.78 6.17
CA LYS A 352 -6.98 43.19 6.15
C LYS A 352 -8.26 43.46 5.37
N GLU A 353 -8.76 42.45 4.66
CA GLU A 353 -10.01 42.56 3.91
C GLU A 353 -11.22 42.40 4.83
N GLU A 354 -12.36 42.94 4.39
CA GLU A 354 -13.63 42.76 5.08
C GLU A 354 -14.06 41.28 5.08
N TRP A 355 -14.94 40.94 6.03
CA TRP A 355 -15.50 39.58 6.14
C TRP A 355 -16.19 39.17 4.84
N LYS A 356 -15.87 37.97 4.38
CA LYS A 356 -16.49 37.35 3.21
C LYS A 356 -17.60 36.38 3.67
N ASP A 357 -18.51 36.08 2.78
CA ASP A 357 -19.45 34.98 2.99
C ASP A 357 -18.68 33.67 3.15
N LEU A 358 -18.79 33.04 4.31
CA LEU A 358 -18.05 31.85 4.68
C LEU A 358 -18.61 30.54 4.07
N LYS A 359 -19.74 30.62 3.33
CA LYS A 359 -20.35 29.49 2.64
C LYS A 359 -20.62 28.27 3.54
N ILE A 360 -20.97 28.51 4.81
CA ILE A 360 -21.08 27.46 5.84
C ILE A 360 -22.06 26.35 5.42
N ASP A 361 -23.20 26.71 4.85
CA ASP A 361 -24.21 25.73 4.43
C ASP A 361 -23.76 24.88 3.23
N GLU A 362 -23.00 25.47 2.31
CA GLU A 362 -22.41 24.75 1.18
C GLU A 362 -21.31 23.81 1.67
N ILE A 363 -20.42 24.30 2.54
CA ILE A 363 -19.36 23.50 3.17
C ILE A 363 -19.93 22.32 3.95
N LYS A 364 -21.01 22.53 4.71
CA LYS A 364 -21.70 21.48 5.44
C LYS A 364 -22.19 20.37 4.51
N LYS A 365 -22.77 20.73 3.36
CA LYS A 365 -23.22 19.74 2.36
C LYS A 365 -22.05 18.95 1.78
N GLU A 366 -20.92 19.59 1.48
CA GLU A 366 -19.71 18.91 1.02
C GLU A 366 -19.11 18.00 2.09
N TRP A 367 -19.13 18.42 3.36
CA TRP A 367 -18.58 17.66 4.48
C TRP A 367 -19.32 16.36 4.74
N TYR A 368 -20.62 16.31 4.41
CA TYR A 368 -21.47 15.13 4.63
C TYR A 368 -21.66 14.23 3.37
N LYS A 369 -21.00 14.57 2.27
CA LYS A 369 -20.90 13.68 1.11
C LYS A 369 -19.93 12.54 1.39
#